data_feafc292f05621a212b5259757d32f58
#
_entry.id   feafc292f05621a212b5259757d32f58
#
_cell.length_a   1.000
_cell.length_b   1.000
_cell.length_c   1.000
_cell.angle_alpha   90.00
_cell.angle_beta   90.00
_cell.angle_gamma   90.00
#
_symmetry.space_group_name_H-M   'P 1'
#
loop_
_entity.id
_entity.type
_entity.pdbx_description
1 polymer ?
#
loop_
_entity_poly.entity_id
_entity_poly.type
_entity_poly.pdbx_seq_one_letter_code
_entity_poly.pdbx_strand_id
1 'polypeptide(L)'
;MKSEKLYYSDPYLKEVEAKVIEVKENGIILDKTIFYPEGGGQRGDKGYWGSYFIKDTQKLDDSVLHIIDGEKPKEGEKAMLELDWPNRFAGMVEHTAQHLISSVLFSSFSIGTVAVHQGDGIITIETDRSSISHDTLLSVEEKAIGYINENRRVWQEDMPREKALGLHMRRTIKVDNKTVKVVFIDGLDAVACGGVHLSSLGQIGEIAYLYSETIRGHERTYWVVGEKCREKRRSEGLIIEEAKKLLSSSEDSLILSLEKLIEENKNLRRELNRYKAESALKELEKNVDSGNYVYSTDYDLDPIIEKACSLNKKLFILKKGDKKTFLFVGKKEDFNALKEKISLKGGGREPLFRGTLECDESLALGEARELLL
;
A
#
# COMPACT_ATOMS: atom_id res chain seq x y z
N MET A 1 8.01 30.53 29.30
CA MET A 1 9.34 30.85 28.73
C MET A 1 9.39 30.32 27.30
N LYS A 2 10.16 30.93 26.42
CA LYS A 2 10.16 30.64 24.98
C LYS A 2 11.45 29.95 24.60
N SER A 3 11.37 28.83 23.87
CA SER A 3 12.55 28.14 23.34
C SER A 3 13.17 28.94 22.19
N GLU A 4 14.49 29.12 22.19
CA GLU A 4 15.21 29.60 21.02
C GLU A 4 15.28 28.47 19.97
N LYS A 5 14.83 28.75 18.74
CA LYS A 5 14.67 27.76 17.66
C LYS A 5 15.85 27.77 16.71
N LEU A 6 16.96 27.15 17.12
CA LEU A 6 18.24 27.13 16.40
C LEU A 6 18.16 26.41 15.04
N TYR A 7 17.24 25.47 14.87
CA TYR A 7 17.03 24.76 13.59
C TYR A 7 16.63 25.67 12.42
N TYR A 8 16.24 26.93 12.68
CA TYR A 8 16.00 27.89 11.62
C TYR A 8 17.26 28.66 11.21
N SER A 9 18.16 28.92 12.16
CA SER A 9 19.43 29.62 11.88
C SER A 9 20.46 28.68 11.27
N ASP A 10 20.50 27.44 11.74
CA ASP A 10 21.35 26.38 11.21
C ASP A 10 20.63 25.03 11.22
N PRO A 11 19.99 24.60 10.09
CA PRO A 11 19.34 23.30 10.01
C PRO A 11 20.30 22.11 10.06
N TYR A 12 21.60 22.33 9.92
CA TYR A 12 22.66 21.30 9.94
C TYR A 12 23.34 21.12 11.32
N LEU A 13 23.00 21.95 12.31
CA LEU A 13 23.51 21.82 13.66
C LEU A 13 23.02 20.51 14.29
N LYS A 14 23.95 19.66 14.72
CA LYS A 14 23.66 18.29 15.19
C LYS A 14 23.60 18.17 16.70
N GLU A 15 24.28 19.07 17.43
CA GLU A 15 24.37 19.05 18.88
C GLU A 15 24.43 20.46 19.47
N VAL A 16 23.90 20.63 20.68
CA VAL A 16 23.98 21.87 21.44
C VAL A 16 23.74 21.58 22.93
N GLU A 17 24.49 22.24 23.83
CA GLU A 17 24.12 22.20 25.24
C GLU A 17 22.82 22.97 25.45
N ALA A 18 21.81 22.36 26.09
CA ALA A 18 20.52 22.96 26.37
C ALA A 18 20.09 22.71 27.81
N LYS A 19 19.31 23.64 28.36
CA LYS A 19 18.83 23.62 29.75
C LYS A 19 17.30 23.35 29.77
N VAL A 20 16.84 22.48 30.67
CA VAL A 20 15.42 22.28 30.93
C VAL A 20 14.84 23.52 31.61
N ILE A 21 13.84 24.14 30.98
CA ILE A 21 13.14 25.31 31.52
C ILE A 21 11.75 24.99 32.04
N GLU A 22 11.17 23.84 31.62
CA GLU A 22 9.88 23.37 32.10
C GLU A 22 9.76 21.86 31.89
N VAL A 23 9.17 21.14 32.86
CA VAL A 23 8.84 19.73 32.76
C VAL A 23 7.34 19.56 32.61
N LYS A 24 6.89 18.83 31.60
CA LYS A 24 5.49 18.49 31.32
C LYS A 24 5.21 17.01 31.60
N GLU A 25 3.94 16.63 31.62
CA GLU A 25 3.53 15.23 31.83
C GLU A 25 4.16 14.27 30.81
N ASN A 26 4.28 14.67 29.56
CA ASN A 26 4.76 13.83 28.45
C ASN A 26 6.13 14.26 27.88
N GLY A 27 6.84 15.20 28.51
CA GLY A 27 8.13 15.66 27.97
C GLY A 27 8.72 16.87 28.67
N ILE A 28 9.66 17.53 28.00
CA ILE A 28 10.37 18.70 28.50
C ILE A 28 10.38 19.84 27.48
N ILE A 29 10.49 21.05 27.99
CA ILE A 29 10.78 22.26 27.22
C ILE A 29 12.19 22.73 27.56
N LEU A 30 12.97 23.00 26.51
CA LEU A 30 14.35 23.49 26.62
C LEU A 30 14.46 24.99 26.33
N ASP A 31 15.46 25.64 26.90
CA ASP A 31 15.75 27.07 26.66
C ASP A 31 16.08 27.34 25.19
N LYS A 32 16.76 26.40 24.54
CA LYS A 32 17.04 26.40 23.09
C LYS A 32 16.98 24.99 22.54
N THR A 33 16.67 24.87 21.24
CA THR A 33 16.56 23.57 20.59
C THR A 33 16.98 23.60 19.13
N ILE A 34 17.64 22.51 18.72
CA ILE A 34 17.96 22.18 17.32
C ILE A 34 16.93 21.24 16.71
N PHE A 35 15.97 20.74 17.51
CA PHE A 35 14.93 19.81 17.07
C PHE A 35 13.76 20.55 16.45
N TYR A 36 13.44 20.18 15.22
CA TYR A 36 12.26 20.69 14.51
C TYR A 36 11.00 19.97 15.02
N PRO A 37 9.97 20.68 15.45
CA PRO A 37 8.70 20.09 15.84
C PRO A 37 7.87 19.72 14.61
N GLU A 38 7.11 18.64 14.68
CA GLU A 38 6.21 18.24 13.60
C GLU A 38 5.38 19.41 13.09
N GLY A 39 5.35 19.58 11.76
CA GLY A 39 4.56 20.63 11.12
C GLY A 39 4.73 20.70 9.61
N GLY A 40 3.69 21.17 8.91
CA GLY A 40 3.75 21.37 7.46
C GLY A 40 3.96 20.10 6.63
N GLY A 41 3.66 18.93 7.19
CA GLY A 41 3.88 17.62 6.56
C GLY A 41 5.27 17.02 6.85
N GLN A 42 6.18 17.76 7.50
CA GLN A 42 7.47 17.27 7.95
C GLN A 42 7.35 16.70 9.37
N ARG A 43 7.93 15.53 9.59
CA ARG A 43 7.98 14.84 10.90
C ARG A 43 8.78 15.63 11.92
N GLY A 44 8.45 15.44 13.20
CA GLY A 44 9.25 15.90 14.32
C GLY A 44 10.58 15.16 14.39
N ASP A 45 11.58 15.86 14.92
CA ASP A 45 12.90 15.27 15.13
C ASP A 45 12.93 14.34 16.33
N LYS A 46 13.92 13.46 16.31
CA LYS A 46 14.28 12.51 17.37
C LYS A 46 15.73 12.66 17.75
N GLY A 47 16.10 12.10 18.90
CA GLY A 47 17.48 12.09 19.35
C GLY A 47 17.59 11.97 20.85
N TYR A 48 18.61 12.59 21.45
CA TYR A 48 18.90 12.47 22.87
C TYR A 48 19.11 13.83 23.53
N TRP A 49 18.70 13.94 24.77
CA TRP A 49 19.14 14.98 25.67
C TRP A 49 19.81 14.31 26.88
N GLY A 50 21.14 14.36 26.92
CA GLY A 50 21.94 13.54 27.85
C GLY A 50 21.65 12.04 27.65
N SER A 51 21.14 11.38 28.70
CA SER A 51 20.74 9.96 28.63
C SER A 51 19.27 9.74 28.25
N TYR A 52 18.49 10.79 28.10
CA TYR A 52 17.05 10.69 27.82
C TYR A 52 16.80 10.65 26.31
N PHE A 53 16.09 9.60 25.85
CA PHE A 53 15.67 9.51 24.45
C PHE A 53 14.44 10.38 24.18
N ILE A 54 14.54 11.28 23.22
CA ILE A 54 13.45 12.09 22.70
C ILE A 54 12.88 11.36 21.49
N LYS A 55 11.68 10.77 21.65
CA LYS A 55 11.05 9.94 20.62
C LYS A 55 10.30 10.75 19.56
N ASP A 56 9.93 11.99 19.88
CA ASP A 56 9.20 12.90 19.03
C ASP A 56 9.32 14.33 19.53
N THR A 57 9.09 15.29 18.64
CA THR A 57 9.16 16.72 18.94
C THR A 57 7.92 17.41 18.39
N GLN A 58 7.19 18.12 19.26
CA GLN A 58 5.92 18.73 18.94
C GLN A 58 5.91 20.24 19.21
N LYS A 59 5.09 20.96 18.44
CA LYS A 59 4.90 22.39 18.67
C LYS A 59 3.95 22.58 19.86
N LEU A 60 4.38 23.40 20.81
CA LEU A 60 3.56 23.81 21.95
C LEU A 60 3.62 25.34 22.06
N ASP A 61 2.58 26.02 21.59
CA ASP A 61 2.50 27.48 21.47
C ASP A 61 3.75 28.05 20.78
N ASP A 62 4.47 28.92 21.47
CA ASP A 62 5.75 29.50 21.02
C ASP A 62 6.98 28.64 21.31
N SER A 63 6.81 27.55 22.05
CA SER A 63 7.88 26.64 22.48
C SER A 63 7.87 25.31 21.72
N VAL A 64 8.82 24.45 22.04
CA VAL A 64 8.96 23.12 21.45
C VAL A 64 8.97 22.10 22.59
N LEU A 65 8.04 21.15 22.52
CA LEU A 65 7.92 20.04 23.46
C LEU A 65 8.69 18.84 22.93
N HIS A 66 9.67 18.39 23.73
CA HIS A 66 10.46 17.19 23.46
C HIS A 66 9.86 16.02 24.23
N ILE A 67 9.27 15.06 23.52
CA ILE A 67 8.52 13.94 24.12
C ILE A 67 9.48 12.88 24.64
N ILE A 68 9.39 12.60 25.94
CA ILE A 68 10.20 11.61 26.66
C ILE A 68 9.26 10.66 27.41
N ASP A 69 9.47 9.35 27.28
CA ASP A 69 8.75 8.34 28.06
C ASP A 69 9.45 8.06 29.39
N GLY A 70 8.68 7.75 30.42
CA GLY A 70 9.17 7.38 31.72
C GLY A 70 9.67 8.55 32.57
N GLU A 71 10.80 8.34 33.27
CA GLU A 71 11.43 9.34 34.14
C GLU A 71 11.93 10.54 33.33
N LYS A 72 11.78 11.73 33.86
CA LYS A 72 12.16 13.00 33.23
C LYS A 72 13.21 13.73 34.03
N PRO A 73 14.06 14.52 33.36
CA PRO A 73 15.04 15.38 34.05
C PRO A 73 14.33 16.48 34.87
N LYS A 74 15.04 17.09 35.78
CA LYS A 74 14.55 18.20 36.61
C LYS A 74 14.74 19.53 35.90
N GLU A 75 13.88 20.50 36.24
CA GLU A 75 14.08 21.87 35.78
C GLU A 75 15.42 22.40 36.24
N GLY A 76 16.09 23.13 35.37
CA GLY A 76 17.41 23.68 35.61
C GLY A 76 18.58 22.79 35.21
N GLU A 77 18.34 21.50 34.97
CA GLU A 77 19.38 20.58 34.47
C GLU A 77 19.85 20.97 33.08
N LYS A 78 21.13 20.71 32.80
CA LYS A 78 21.78 20.97 31.51
C LYS A 78 22.38 19.68 30.98
N ALA A 79 22.24 19.44 29.71
CA ALA A 79 22.88 18.35 28.99
C ALA A 79 23.04 18.69 27.51
N MET A 80 23.80 17.87 26.79
CA MET A 80 23.88 17.94 25.34
C MET A 80 22.56 17.44 24.75
N LEU A 81 22.00 18.22 23.84
CA LEU A 81 20.90 17.86 22.96
C LEU A 81 21.51 17.38 21.63
N GLU A 82 21.35 16.10 21.31
CA GLU A 82 21.94 15.43 20.17
C GLU A 82 20.86 14.95 19.23
N LEU A 83 20.98 15.36 17.97
CA LEU A 83 20.00 15.10 16.93
C LEU A 83 20.23 13.72 16.28
N ASP A 84 19.16 12.92 16.08
CA ASP A 84 19.18 11.81 15.13
C ASP A 84 19.32 12.38 13.72
N TRP A 85 20.59 12.55 13.31
CA TRP A 85 20.93 13.19 12.05
C TRP A 85 20.37 12.44 10.82
N PRO A 86 20.45 11.09 10.73
CA PRO A 86 19.81 10.35 9.64
C PRO A 86 18.32 10.67 9.50
N ASN A 87 17.56 10.71 10.61
CA ASN A 87 16.15 11.06 10.59
C ASN A 87 15.90 12.51 10.12
N ARG A 88 16.67 13.48 10.66
CA ARG A 88 16.58 14.89 10.25
C ARG A 88 16.90 15.07 8.77
N PHE A 89 18.00 14.49 8.30
CA PHE A 89 18.45 14.65 6.94
C PHE A 89 17.44 14.05 5.95
N ALA A 90 16.89 12.87 6.26
CA ALA A 90 15.82 12.27 5.46
C ALA A 90 14.58 13.18 5.37
N GLY A 91 14.15 13.78 6.49
CA GLY A 91 13.05 14.75 6.50
C GLY A 91 13.34 16.00 5.66
N MET A 92 14.58 16.52 5.69
CA MET A 92 14.99 17.65 4.84
C MET A 92 15.02 17.27 3.37
N VAL A 93 15.49 16.06 3.02
CA VAL A 93 15.45 15.50 1.66
C VAL A 93 14.01 15.42 1.14
N GLU A 94 13.14 14.77 1.90
CA GLU A 94 11.73 14.60 1.57
C GLU A 94 11.05 15.97 1.36
N HIS A 95 11.25 16.90 2.27
CA HIS A 95 10.61 18.21 2.20
C HIS A 95 11.12 19.06 1.04
N THR A 96 12.43 19.08 0.81
CA THR A 96 13.01 19.84 -0.31
C THR A 96 12.63 19.22 -1.65
N ALA A 97 12.63 17.90 -1.77
CA ALA A 97 12.19 17.20 -2.97
C ALA A 97 10.69 17.45 -3.26
N GLN A 98 9.85 17.48 -2.22
CA GLN A 98 8.43 17.83 -2.38
C GLN A 98 8.27 19.24 -2.96
N HIS A 99 9.05 20.22 -2.47
CA HIS A 99 9.04 21.58 -3.01
C HIS A 99 9.49 21.59 -4.47
N LEU A 100 10.56 20.88 -4.81
CA LEU A 100 11.06 20.75 -6.18
C LEU A 100 9.99 20.17 -7.12
N ILE A 101 9.40 19.02 -6.79
CA ILE A 101 8.39 18.37 -7.63
C ILE A 101 7.17 19.28 -7.81
N SER A 102 6.67 19.87 -6.72
CA SER A 102 5.52 20.78 -6.77
C SER A 102 5.80 22.03 -7.59
N SER A 103 7.03 22.55 -7.57
CA SER A 103 7.41 23.71 -8.38
C SER A 103 7.49 23.35 -9.87
N VAL A 104 8.00 22.17 -10.22
CA VAL A 104 8.03 21.69 -11.62
C VAL A 104 6.62 21.43 -12.15
N LEU A 105 5.76 20.79 -11.36
CA LEU A 105 4.33 20.60 -11.71
C LEU A 105 3.67 21.94 -12.03
N PHE A 106 3.89 22.95 -11.18
CA PHE A 106 3.27 24.27 -11.35
C PHE A 106 3.89 25.04 -12.51
N SER A 107 5.22 25.19 -12.53
CA SER A 107 5.91 26.07 -13.50
C SER A 107 5.86 25.54 -14.93
N SER A 108 5.96 24.21 -15.12
CA SER A 108 6.02 23.59 -16.45
C SER A 108 4.67 23.13 -16.98
N PHE A 109 3.72 22.81 -16.10
CA PHE A 109 2.45 22.17 -16.50
C PHE A 109 1.20 22.86 -15.93
N SER A 110 1.36 23.95 -15.16
CA SER A 110 0.26 24.67 -14.49
C SER A 110 -0.63 23.75 -13.63
N ILE A 111 0.02 22.77 -12.95
CA ILE A 111 -0.63 21.83 -12.05
C ILE A 111 -0.37 22.28 -10.61
N GLY A 112 -1.45 22.62 -9.90
CA GLY A 112 -1.40 23.06 -8.51
C GLY A 112 -1.30 21.90 -7.52
N THR A 113 -0.71 22.17 -6.34
CA THR A 113 -0.63 21.20 -5.22
C THR A 113 -1.72 21.52 -4.20
N VAL A 114 -2.57 20.54 -3.89
CA VAL A 114 -3.67 20.63 -2.89
C VAL A 114 -3.18 20.19 -1.52
N ALA A 115 -2.62 18.98 -1.43
CA ALA A 115 -2.11 18.40 -0.21
C ALA A 115 -0.80 17.65 -0.46
N VAL A 116 -0.03 17.45 0.62
CA VAL A 116 1.23 16.70 0.59
C VAL A 116 1.36 15.86 1.85
N HIS A 117 1.99 14.68 1.72
CA HIS A 117 2.46 13.88 2.84
C HIS A 117 3.88 13.41 2.55
N GLN A 118 4.67 13.25 3.61
CA GLN A 118 6.07 12.87 3.55
C GLN A 118 6.35 11.83 4.62
N GLY A 119 7.15 10.86 4.31
CA GLY A 119 7.62 9.86 5.27
C GLY A 119 8.24 8.63 4.61
N ASP A 120 9.26 8.10 5.27
CA ASP A 120 9.97 6.89 4.86
C ASP A 120 10.52 6.91 3.42
N GLY A 121 10.98 8.09 2.99
CA GLY A 121 11.49 8.31 1.63
C GLY A 121 10.41 8.33 0.54
N ILE A 122 9.13 8.34 0.94
CA ILE A 122 8.00 8.45 0.02
C ILE A 122 7.34 9.81 0.21
N ILE A 123 7.09 10.48 -0.92
CA ILE A 123 6.34 11.74 -0.96
C ILE A 123 5.06 11.49 -1.73
N THR A 124 3.94 11.97 -1.21
CA THR A 124 2.69 12.04 -1.97
C THR A 124 2.29 13.48 -2.23
N ILE A 125 1.92 13.78 -3.46
CA ILE A 125 1.46 15.11 -3.87
C ILE A 125 0.07 14.96 -4.48
N GLU A 126 -0.92 15.50 -3.78
CA GLU A 126 -2.28 15.61 -4.29
C GLU A 126 -2.40 16.90 -5.10
N THR A 127 -2.88 16.79 -6.33
CA THR A 127 -2.93 17.89 -7.29
C THR A 127 -4.35 18.42 -7.46
N ASP A 128 -4.48 19.58 -8.10
CA ASP A 128 -5.77 20.17 -8.49
C ASP A 128 -6.35 19.54 -9.78
N ARG A 129 -5.76 18.47 -10.29
CA ARG A 129 -6.20 17.73 -11.48
C ARG A 129 -6.88 16.43 -11.09
N SER A 130 -7.84 16.00 -11.87
CA SER A 130 -8.49 14.69 -11.72
C SER A 130 -7.71 13.55 -12.38
N SER A 131 -6.84 13.89 -13.33
CA SER A 131 -5.95 12.94 -14.01
C SER A 131 -4.77 13.70 -14.62
N ILE A 132 -3.61 13.06 -14.60
CA ILE A 132 -2.36 13.52 -15.23
C ILE A 132 -1.81 12.36 -16.05
N SER A 133 -1.38 12.62 -17.28
CA SER A 133 -0.81 11.54 -18.11
C SER A 133 0.51 11.05 -17.52
N HIS A 134 0.79 9.77 -17.70
CA HIS A 134 2.06 9.15 -17.29
C HIS A 134 3.27 9.89 -17.89
N ASP A 135 3.21 10.23 -19.16
CA ASP A 135 4.28 10.97 -19.87
C ASP A 135 4.53 12.35 -19.23
N THR A 136 3.48 13.03 -18.77
CA THR A 136 3.63 14.28 -18.04
C THR A 136 4.39 14.07 -16.73
N LEU A 137 4.07 13.01 -15.97
CA LEU A 137 4.73 12.71 -14.70
C LEU A 137 6.19 12.28 -14.90
N LEU A 138 6.51 11.51 -15.94
CA LEU A 138 7.89 11.22 -16.33
C LEU A 138 8.64 12.49 -16.74
N SER A 139 7.99 13.42 -17.46
CA SER A 139 8.61 14.72 -17.81
C SER A 139 8.87 15.59 -16.57
N VAL A 140 8.00 15.50 -15.54
CA VAL A 140 8.24 16.16 -14.23
C VAL A 140 9.47 15.56 -13.55
N GLU A 141 9.59 14.23 -13.52
CA GLU A 141 10.75 13.53 -12.98
C GLU A 141 12.05 13.97 -13.67
N GLU A 142 12.09 13.91 -14.99
CA GLU A 142 13.25 14.29 -15.80
C GLU A 142 13.71 15.72 -15.53
N LYS A 143 12.78 16.67 -15.51
CA LYS A 143 13.06 18.08 -15.17
C LYS A 143 13.58 18.25 -13.74
N ALA A 144 12.97 17.56 -12.78
CA ALA A 144 13.41 17.61 -11.39
C ALA A 144 14.84 17.05 -11.23
N ILE A 145 15.16 15.93 -11.90
CA ILE A 145 16.52 15.37 -11.96
C ILE A 145 17.49 16.39 -12.59
N GLY A 146 17.07 17.09 -13.65
CA GLY A 146 17.87 18.16 -14.26
C GLY A 146 18.26 19.23 -13.23
N TYR A 147 17.30 19.74 -12.44
CA TYR A 147 17.58 20.73 -11.39
C TYR A 147 18.42 20.20 -10.22
N ILE A 148 18.28 18.90 -9.86
CA ILE A 148 19.15 18.24 -8.91
C ILE A 148 20.60 18.22 -9.40
N ASN A 149 20.81 17.88 -10.67
CA ASN A 149 22.14 17.84 -11.31
C ASN A 149 22.77 19.22 -11.43
N GLU A 150 21.98 20.27 -11.65
CA GLU A 150 22.43 21.66 -11.60
C GLU A 150 22.82 22.10 -10.17
N ASN A 151 22.45 21.32 -9.16
CA ASN A 151 22.71 21.59 -7.75
C ASN A 151 22.28 22.99 -7.30
N ARG A 152 21.10 23.43 -7.72
CA ARG A 152 20.59 24.78 -7.41
C ARG A 152 20.54 25.03 -5.93
N ARG A 153 20.85 26.27 -5.54
CA ARG A 153 20.81 26.70 -4.14
C ARG A 153 19.36 26.71 -3.60
N VAL A 154 19.23 26.31 -2.33
CA VAL A 154 17.99 26.41 -1.56
C VAL A 154 18.28 27.19 -0.28
N TRP A 155 17.42 28.18 0.04
CA TRP A 155 17.59 28.97 1.29
C TRP A 155 16.24 29.44 1.81
N GLN A 156 16.23 29.91 3.05
CA GLN A 156 15.06 30.50 3.69
C GLN A 156 15.35 31.93 4.13
N GLU A 157 14.33 32.79 4.04
CA GLU A 157 14.38 34.15 4.56
C GLU A 157 13.09 34.48 5.33
N ASP A 158 13.26 35.18 6.45
CA ASP A 158 12.16 35.83 7.14
C ASP A 158 11.92 37.20 6.49
N MET A 159 10.70 37.45 6.01
CA MET A 159 10.37 38.73 5.40
C MET A 159 8.99 39.25 5.82
N PRO A 160 8.76 40.58 5.77
CA PRO A 160 7.46 41.15 5.99
C PRO A 160 6.41 40.50 5.05
N ARG A 161 5.22 40.23 5.59
CA ARG A 161 4.13 39.60 4.81
C ARG A 161 3.78 40.36 3.53
N GLU A 162 3.80 41.68 3.60
CA GLU A 162 3.55 42.55 2.44
C GLU A 162 4.56 42.32 1.31
N LYS A 163 5.84 42.17 1.66
CA LYS A 163 6.90 41.83 0.70
C LYS A 163 6.71 40.41 0.13
N ALA A 164 6.35 39.47 0.98
CA ALA A 164 6.09 38.11 0.57
C ALA A 164 4.87 38.01 -0.38
N LEU A 165 3.82 38.78 -0.16
CA LEU A 165 2.65 38.86 -1.08
C LEU A 165 2.98 39.41 -2.47
N GLY A 166 4.06 40.18 -2.58
CA GLY A 166 4.56 40.69 -3.87
C GLY A 166 5.36 39.64 -4.67
N LEU A 167 5.68 38.50 -4.10
CA LEU A 167 6.37 37.41 -4.80
C LEU A 167 5.36 36.58 -5.61
N HIS A 168 5.76 36.14 -6.80
CA HIS A 168 4.99 35.18 -7.61
C HIS A 168 5.10 33.77 -6.98
N MET A 169 4.27 33.52 -5.96
CA MET A 169 4.23 32.23 -5.27
C MET A 169 3.21 31.28 -5.90
N ARG A 170 3.57 30.02 -6.04
CA ARG A 170 2.66 28.94 -6.50
C ARG A 170 1.51 28.64 -5.52
N ARG A 171 1.57 29.12 -4.28
CA ARG A 171 0.53 28.96 -3.24
C ARG A 171 0.32 30.28 -2.50
N THR A 172 -0.92 30.54 -2.14
CA THR A 172 -1.28 31.70 -1.30
C THR A 172 -0.77 31.54 0.12
N ILE A 173 -0.36 32.63 0.74
CA ILE A 173 0.08 32.67 2.15
C ILE A 173 -1.14 32.52 3.05
N LYS A 174 -1.22 31.41 3.80
CA LYS A 174 -2.36 31.06 4.68
C LYS A 174 -2.23 31.63 6.11
N VAL A 175 -1.06 32.15 6.48
CA VAL A 175 -0.80 32.64 7.85
C VAL A 175 -0.93 34.16 7.91
N ASP A 176 -1.53 34.67 8.99
CA ASP A 176 -1.73 36.13 9.19
C ASP A 176 -0.60 36.79 10.01
N ASN A 177 0.55 36.15 10.09
CA ASN A 177 1.70 36.67 10.80
C ASN A 177 2.29 37.88 10.04
N LYS A 178 2.78 38.88 10.80
CA LYS A 178 3.47 40.06 10.24
C LYS A 178 4.73 39.71 9.46
N THR A 179 5.41 38.64 9.89
CA THR A 179 6.60 38.07 9.25
C THR A 179 6.31 36.67 8.77
N VAL A 180 6.72 36.34 7.57
CA VAL A 180 6.53 35.03 6.92
C VAL A 180 7.90 34.49 6.53
N LYS A 181 8.14 33.21 6.84
CA LYS A 181 9.32 32.50 6.38
C LYS A 181 9.07 31.97 4.96
N VAL A 182 9.93 32.34 4.04
CA VAL A 182 9.85 31.98 2.62
C VAL A 182 11.05 31.13 2.25
N VAL A 183 10.79 30.00 1.63
CA VAL A 183 11.80 29.11 1.04
C VAL A 183 11.95 29.45 -0.44
N PHE A 184 13.18 29.54 -0.90
CA PHE A 184 13.55 29.79 -2.27
C PHE A 184 14.32 28.60 -2.85
N ILE A 185 14.01 28.25 -4.08
CA ILE A 185 14.84 27.43 -4.95
C ILE A 185 15.32 28.32 -6.10
N ASP A 186 16.62 28.49 -6.24
CA ASP A 186 17.22 29.45 -7.16
C ASP A 186 16.67 29.33 -8.58
N GLY A 187 16.11 30.46 -9.08
CA GLY A 187 15.51 30.56 -10.42
C GLY A 187 14.29 29.65 -10.66
N LEU A 188 13.70 29.03 -9.62
CA LEU A 188 12.60 28.06 -9.81
C LEU A 188 11.37 28.33 -8.93
N ASP A 189 11.54 28.55 -7.63
CA ASP A 189 10.40 28.62 -6.70
C ASP A 189 10.64 29.61 -5.56
N ALA A 190 9.54 30.19 -5.09
CA ALA A 190 9.44 30.94 -3.83
C ALA A 190 8.11 30.56 -3.17
N VAL A 191 8.14 30.06 -1.93
CA VAL A 191 6.91 29.64 -1.26
C VAL A 191 7.00 29.82 0.25
N ALA A 192 5.90 30.22 0.88
CA ALA A 192 5.80 30.34 2.33
C ALA A 192 5.86 28.93 2.96
N CYS A 193 6.93 28.66 3.72
CA CYS A 193 7.14 27.38 4.37
C CYS A 193 7.93 27.54 5.67
N GLY A 194 7.45 26.91 6.75
CA GLY A 194 8.08 26.92 8.07
C GLY A 194 8.88 25.64 8.37
N GLY A 195 9.09 24.75 7.41
CA GLY A 195 9.89 23.54 7.59
C GLY A 195 11.40 23.81 7.54
N VAL A 196 12.19 22.76 7.66
CA VAL A 196 13.65 22.82 7.47
C VAL A 196 14.03 22.15 6.15
N HIS A 197 14.99 22.75 5.45
CA HIS A 197 15.34 22.36 4.08
C HIS A 197 16.83 22.11 3.91
N LEU A 198 17.18 21.38 2.84
CA LEU A 198 18.55 21.28 2.37
C LEU A 198 19.07 22.65 1.89
N SER A 199 20.36 22.84 1.83
CA SER A 199 20.98 24.06 1.31
C SER A 199 21.14 24.06 -0.22
N SER A 200 21.02 22.88 -0.86
CA SER A 200 21.06 22.75 -2.32
C SER A 200 20.33 21.49 -2.78
N LEU A 201 19.84 21.49 -4.03
CA LEU A 201 19.08 20.38 -4.59
C LEU A 201 19.89 19.11 -4.80
N GLY A 202 21.20 19.22 -5.07
CA GLY A 202 22.08 18.06 -5.25
C GLY A 202 22.12 17.12 -4.04
N GLN A 203 21.82 17.63 -2.85
CA GLN A 203 21.75 16.83 -1.61
C GLN A 203 20.53 15.90 -1.56
N ILE A 204 19.51 16.10 -2.42
CA ILE A 204 18.38 15.17 -2.58
C ILE A 204 18.91 13.82 -3.10
N GLY A 205 19.89 13.84 -4.00
CA GLY A 205 20.45 12.67 -4.64
C GLY A 205 19.55 12.17 -5.77
N GLU A 206 18.67 11.24 -5.48
CA GLU A 206 17.81 10.61 -6.48
C GLU A 206 16.32 10.86 -6.19
N ILE A 207 15.53 10.86 -7.27
CA ILE A 207 14.08 10.94 -7.21
C ILE A 207 13.50 10.05 -8.31
N ALA A 208 12.38 9.37 -8.05
CA ALA A 208 11.64 8.66 -9.08
C ALA A 208 10.14 8.72 -8.82
N TYR A 209 9.38 8.88 -9.90
CA TYR A 209 7.94 8.69 -9.91
C TYR A 209 7.62 7.20 -9.76
N LEU A 210 6.63 6.86 -8.94
CA LEU A 210 6.21 5.48 -8.73
C LEU A 210 4.91 5.14 -9.46
N TYR A 211 3.86 5.82 -9.08
CA TYR A 211 2.51 5.66 -9.63
C TYR A 211 1.64 6.83 -9.18
N SER A 212 0.42 6.87 -9.68
CA SER A 212 -0.61 7.78 -9.21
C SER A 212 -1.95 7.07 -9.04
N GLU A 213 -2.84 7.69 -8.28
CA GLU A 213 -4.20 7.24 -8.06
C GLU A 213 -5.15 8.43 -7.93
N THR A 214 -6.41 8.26 -8.32
CA THR A 214 -7.43 9.31 -8.13
C THR A 214 -8.08 9.16 -6.77
N ILE A 215 -7.96 10.19 -5.92
CA ILE A 215 -8.58 10.25 -4.60
C ILE A 215 -9.48 11.48 -4.51
N ARG A 216 -10.78 11.27 -4.25
CA ARG A 216 -11.79 12.35 -4.09
C ARG A 216 -11.82 13.32 -5.28
N GLY A 217 -11.55 12.85 -6.49
CA GLY A 217 -11.52 13.65 -7.71
C GLY A 217 -10.21 14.40 -7.95
N HIS A 218 -9.18 14.15 -7.14
CA HIS A 218 -7.84 14.68 -7.29
C HIS A 218 -6.86 13.58 -7.64
N GLU A 219 -5.92 13.85 -8.55
CA GLU A 219 -4.80 12.95 -8.84
C GLU A 219 -3.75 13.09 -7.74
N ARG A 220 -3.46 11.98 -7.05
CA ARG A 220 -2.39 11.87 -6.06
C ARG A 220 -1.23 11.10 -6.67
N THR A 221 -0.07 11.73 -6.75
CA THR A 221 1.17 11.17 -7.29
C THR A 221 2.09 10.71 -6.16
N TYR A 222 2.76 9.58 -6.37
CA TYR A 222 3.68 8.96 -5.42
C TYR A 222 5.10 8.99 -5.96
N TRP A 223 6.03 9.46 -5.12
CA TRP A 223 7.42 9.66 -5.47
C TRP A 223 8.32 9.05 -4.41
N VAL A 224 9.39 8.40 -4.83
CA VAL A 224 10.45 7.94 -3.94
C VAL A 224 11.66 8.87 -4.09
N VAL A 225 12.36 9.18 -2.98
CA VAL A 225 13.45 10.16 -2.97
C VAL A 225 14.63 9.71 -2.13
N GLY A 226 15.80 10.25 -2.43
CA GLY A 226 17.02 10.07 -1.67
C GLY A 226 17.51 8.61 -1.61
N GLU A 227 17.95 8.20 -0.43
CA GLU A 227 18.48 6.85 -0.22
C GLU A 227 17.45 5.76 -0.50
N LYS A 228 16.19 6.03 -0.20
CA LYS A 228 15.08 5.10 -0.44
C LYS A 228 14.93 4.74 -1.92
N CYS A 229 15.26 5.66 -2.82
CA CYS A 229 15.27 5.41 -4.25
C CYS A 229 16.26 4.28 -4.62
N ARG A 230 17.49 4.33 -4.06
CA ARG A 230 18.51 3.30 -4.26
C ARG A 230 18.12 1.95 -3.63
N GLU A 231 17.56 1.97 -2.43
CA GLU A 231 17.06 0.76 -1.77
C GLU A 231 15.98 0.08 -2.60
N LYS A 232 15.00 0.87 -3.08
CA LYS A 232 13.90 0.37 -3.91
C LYS A 232 14.43 -0.26 -5.20
N ARG A 233 15.30 0.44 -5.93
CA ARG A 233 15.93 -0.08 -7.17
C ARG A 233 16.66 -1.40 -6.92
N ARG A 234 17.41 -1.51 -5.81
CA ARG A 234 18.11 -2.75 -5.44
C ARG A 234 17.12 -3.89 -5.15
N SER A 235 16.06 -3.63 -4.39
CA SER A 235 15.06 -4.65 -4.07
C SER A 235 14.29 -5.13 -5.32
N GLU A 236 13.92 -4.21 -6.19
CA GLU A 236 13.28 -4.52 -7.48
C GLU A 236 14.19 -5.35 -8.39
N GLY A 237 15.47 -5.00 -8.47
CA GLY A 237 16.47 -5.78 -9.21
C GLY A 237 16.61 -7.20 -8.68
N LEU A 238 16.61 -7.40 -7.37
CA LEU A 238 16.66 -8.75 -6.78
C LEU A 238 15.42 -9.58 -7.12
N ILE A 239 14.22 -8.96 -7.09
CA ILE A 239 12.97 -9.63 -7.48
C ILE A 239 13.01 -10.04 -8.96
N ILE A 240 13.47 -9.16 -9.84
CA ILE A 240 13.61 -9.44 -11.26
C ILE A 240 14.61 -10.61 -11.48
N GLU A 241 15.76 -10.59 -10.82
CA GLU A 241 16.76 -11.66 -10.93
C GLU A 241 16.21 -13.01 -10.44
N GLU A 242 15.44 -13.02 -9.37
CA GLU A 242 14.79 -14.23 -8.88
C GLU A 242 13.73 -14.75 -9.86
N ALA A 243 12.89 -13.86 -10.39
CA ALA A 243 11.89 -14.21 -11.39
C ALA A 243 12.52 -14.79 -12.67
N LYS A 244 13.65 -14.21 -13.14
CA LYS A 244 14.45 -14.74 -14.27
C LYS A 244 14.93 -16.17 -14.00
N LYS A 245 15.42 -16.44 -12.79
CA LYS A 245 15.86 -17.79 -12.40
C LYS A 245 14.71 -18.80 -12.40
N LEU A 246 13.56 -18.44 -11.79
CA LEU A 246 12.40 -19.31 -11.72
C LEU A 246 11.84 -19.64 -13.11
N LEU A 247 11.83 -18.68 -14.01
CA LEU A 247 11.31 -18.85 -15.38
C LEU A 247 12.37 -19.28 -16.41
N SER A 248 13.63 -19.41 -16.00
CA SER A 248 14.76 -19.70 -16.90
C SER A 248 14.78 -18.77 -18.12
N SER A 249 14.55 -17.46 -17.89
CA SER A 249 14.41 -16.45 -18.95
C SER A 249 15.41 -15.31 -18.79
N SER A 250 15.64 -14.57 -19.89
CA SER A 250 16.33 -13.27 -19.84
C SER A 250 15.34 -12.17 -19.38
N GLU A 251 15.88 -10.99 -19.07
CA GLU A 251 15.07 -9.82 -18.70
C GLU A 251 14.08 -9.43 -19.80
N ASP A 252 14.55 -9.35 -21.04
CA ASP A 252 13.72 -9.01 -22.21
C ASP A 252 12.61 -10.01 -22.50
N SER A 253 12.80 -11.28 -22.13
CA SER A 253 11.83 -12.36 -22.36
C SER A 253 10.99 -12.73 -21.14
N LEU A 254 11.18 -12.05 -20.00
CA LEU A 254 10.56 -12.39 -18.72
C LEU A 254 9.03 -12.35 -18.79
N ILE A 255 8.47 -11.26 -19.32
CA ILE A 255 7.01 -11.09 -19.47
C ILE A 255 6.44 -12.14 -20.42
N LEU A 256 7.07 -12.36 -21.57
CA LEU A 256 6.63 -13.37 -22.54
C LEU A 256 6.64 -14.79 -21.93
N SER A 257 7.67 -15.12 -21.13
CA SER A 257 7.75 -16.41 -20.43
C SER A 257 6.64 -16.58 -19.40
N LEU A 258 6.30 -15.51 -18.68
CA LEU A 258 5.20 -15.50 -17.71
C LEU A 258 3.83 -15.69 -18.42
N GLU A 259 3.58 -14.97 -19.50
CA GLU A 259 2.35 -15.10 -20.30
C GLU A 259 2.18 -16.53 -20.85
N LYS A 260 3.27 -17.12 -21.35
CA LYS A 260 3.29 -18.49 -21.82
C LYS A 260 2.95 -19.49 -20.71
N LEU A 261 3.55 -19.33 -19.52
CA LEU A 261 3.26 -20.19 -18.37
C LEU A 261 1.80 -20.07 -17.92
N ILE A 262 1.23 -18.87 -17.94
CA ILE A 262 -0.19 -18.64 -17.59
C ILE A 262 -1.10 -19.37 -18.58
N GLU A 263 -0.83 -19.28 -19.89
CA GLU A 263 -1.66 -19.93 -20.92
C GLU A 263 -1.49 -21.46 -20.88
N GLU A 264 -0.28 -21.98 -20.69
CA GLU A 264 -0.02 -23.41 -20.48
C GLU A 264 -0.81 -23.94 -19.27
N ASN A 265 -0.75 -23.24 -18.12
CA ASN A 265 -1.49 -23.63 -16.92
C ASN A 265 -3.01 -23.65 -17.18
N LYS A 266 -3.55 -22.68 -17.91
CA LYS A 266 -4.96 -22.63 -18.29
C LYS A 266 -5.36 -23.79 -19.19
N ASN A 267 -4.50 -24.16 -20.14
CA ASN A 267 -4.73 -25.28 -21.05
C ASN A 267 -4.66 -26.62 -20.28
N LEU A 268 -3.67 -26.81 -19.43
CA LEU A 268 -3.55 -28.02 -18.59
C LEU A 268 -4.77 -28.19 -17.67
N ARG A 269 -5.29 -27.10 -17.09
CA ARG A 269 -6.52 -27.16 -16.28
C ARG A 269 -7.73 -27.57 -17.11
N ARG A 270 -7.86 -27.09 -18.36
CA ARG A 270 -8.95 -27.49 -19.28
C ARG A 270 -8.84 -28.97 -19.62
N GLU A 271 -7.65 -29.47 -19.94
CA GLU A 271 -7.39 -30.87 -20.22
C GLU A 271 -7.69 -31.76 -19.01
N LEU A 272 -7.21 -31.38 -17.84
CA LEU A 272 -7.48 -32.10 -16.60
C LEU A 272 -9.00 -32.21 -16.33
N ASN A 273 -9.73 -31.12 -16.51
CA ASN A 273 -11.19 -31.11 -16.33
C ASN A 273 -11.89 -32.01 -17.36
N ARG A 274 -11.40 -32.04 -18.62
CA ARG A 274 -11.91 -32.95 -19.65
C ARG A 274 -11.68 -34.41 -19.26
N TYR A 275 -10.45 -34.78 -18.84
CA TYR A 275 -10.15 -36.14 -18.41
C TYR A 275 -10.96 -36.57 -17.18
N LYS A 276 -11.16 -35.66 -16.22
CA LYS A 276 -12.01 -35.92 -15.05
C LYS A 276 -13.47 -36.12 -15.47
N ALA A 277 -14.00 -35.34 -16.41
CA ALA A 277 -15.34 -35.50 -16.94
C ALA A 277 -15.52 -36.84 -17.68
N GLU A 278 -14.56 -37.20 -18.55
CA GLU A 278 -14.56 -38.50 -19.25
C GLU A 278 -14.50 -39.69 -18.27
N SER A 279 -13.69 -39.56 -17.22
CA SER A 279 -13.59 -40.59 -16.21
C SER A 279 -14.85 -40.75 -15.38
N ALA A 280 -15.52 -39.61 -15.04
CA ALA A 280 -16.80 -39.62 -14.34
C ALA A 280 -17.91 -40.27 -15.22
N LEU A 281 -17.95 -39.97 -16.53
CA LEU A 281 -18.87 -40.62 -17.44
C LEU A 281 -18.65 -42.15 -17.57
N LYS A 282 -17.41 -42.59 -17.70
CA LYS A 282 -17.05 -44.02 -17.72
C LYS A 282 -17.46 -44.74 -16.43
N GLU A 283 -17.26 -44.10 -15.28
CA GLU A 283 -17.70 -44.67 -13.99
C GLU A 283 -19.23 -44.76 -13.90
N LEU A 284 -19.97 -43.73 -14.37
CA LEU A 284 -21.41 -43.77 -14.43
C LEU A 284 -21.89 -44.93 -15.32
N GLU A 285 -21.37 -45.09 -16.52
CA GLU A 285 -21.74 -46.15 -17.49
C GLU A 285 -21.45 -47.52 -16.87
N LYS A 286 -20.26 -47.74 -16.30
CA LYS A 286 -19.89 -48.98 -15.63
C LYS A 286 -20.83 -49.35 -14.47
N ASN A 287 -21.22 -48.37 -13.65
CA ASN A 287 -22.13 -48.62 -12.53
C ASN A 287 -23.54 -48.96 -13.04
N VAL A 288 -24.03 -48.25 -14.03
CA VAL A 288 -25.36 -48.49 -14.64
C VAL A 288 -25.42 -49.87 -15.31
N ASP A 289 -24.38 -50.23 -16.09
CA ASP A 289 -24.31 -51.53 -16.79
C ASP A 289 -24.25 -52.70 -15.80
N SER A 290 -23.65 -52.50 -14.63
CA SER A 290 -23.63 -53.49 -13.54
C SER A 290 -24.89 -53.48 -12.66
N GLY A 291 -25.87 -52.62 -12.95
CA GLY A 291 -27.09 -52.46 -12.17
C GLY A 291 -26.91 -51.69 -10.84
N ASN A 292 -25.78 -51.03 -10.65
CA ASN A 292 -25.51 -50.24 -9.47
C ASN A 292 -25.94 -48.77 -9.63
N TYR A 293 -27.19 -48.50 -9.25
CA TYR A 293 -27.81 -47.16 -9.38
C TYR A 293 -27.59 -46.25 -8.16
N VAL A 294 -26.99 -46.75 -7.09
CA VAL A 294 -26.70 -46.01 -5.85
C VAL A 294 -25.23 -46.21 -5.46
N TYR A 295 -24.41 -45.22 -5.67
CA TYR A 295 -22.98 -45.31 -5.44
C TYR A 295 -22.37 -43.97 -5.04
N SER A 296 -21.11 -43.99 -4.57
CA SER A 296 -20.32 -42.78 -4.34
C SER A 296 -19.13 -42.73 -5.28
N THR A 297 -18.72 -41.49 -5.60
CA THR A 297 -17.64 -41.19 -6.53
C THR A 297 -16.72 -40.10 -5.99
N ASP A 298 -15.48 -40.06 -6.44
CA ASP A 298 -14.53 -38.99 -6.19
C ASP A 298 -14.58 -37.90 -7.26
N TYR A 299 -15.29 -38.15 -8.36
CA TYR A 299 -15.42 -37.18 -9.46
C TYR A 299 -16.51 -36.12 -9.22
N ASP A 300 -16.38 -34.99 -9.89
CA ASP A 300 -17.43 -33.97 -9.93
C ASP A 300 -18.68 -34.49 -10.63
N LEU A 301 -19.85 -34.13 -10.10
CA LEU A 301 -21.13 -34.63 -10.59
C LEU A 301 -21.66 -33.83 -11.80
N ASP A 302 -21.28 -32.58 -11.97
CA ASP A 302 -21.75 -31.72 -13.06
C ASP A 302 -21.55 -32.34 -14.47
N PRO A 303 -20.37 -32.92 -14.78
CA PRO A 303 -20.16 -33.53 -16.12
C PRO A 303 -21.08 -34.69 -16.47
N ILE A 304 -21.63 -35.37 -15.47
CA ILE A 304 -22.47 -36.57 -15.70
C ILE A 304 -23.98 -36.29 -15.71
N ILE A 305 -24.40 -35.07 -15.38
CA ILE A 305 -25.82 -34.69 -15.20
C ILE A 305 -26.65 -35.04 -16.44
N GLU A 306 -26.23 -34.56 -17.58
CA GLU A 306 -26.98 -34.76 -18.84
C GLU A 306 -27.14 -36.24 -19.16
N LYS A 307 -26.05 -37.00 -19.09
CA LYS A 307 -26.05 -38.44 -19.31
C LYS A 307 -26.93 -39.17 -18.29
N ALA A 308 -26.79 -38.84 -16.98
CA ALA A 308 -27.58 -39.45 -15.91
C ALA A 308 -29.09 -39.23 -16.12
N CYS A 309 -29.49 -38.03 -16.49
CA CYS A 309 -30.90 -37.72 -16.81
C CYS A 309 -31.41 -38.49 -18.03
N SER A 310 -30.58 -38.69 -19.06
CA SER A 310 -30.97 -39.41 -20.30
C SER A 310 -31.16 -40.92 -20.11
N LEU A 311 -30.65 -41.52 -19.05
CA LEU A 311 -30.75 -42.98 -18.80
C LEU A 311 -32.14 -43.46 -18.39
N ASN A 312 -33.04 -42.52 -18.06
CA ASN A 312 -34.41 -42.85 -17.61
C ASN A 312 -34.46 -43.88 -16.47
N LYS A 313 -33.51 -43.81 -15.56
CA LYS A 313 -33.34 -44.70 -14.38
C LYS A 313 -33.33 -43.82 -13.12
N LYS A 314 -33.75 -44.42 -12.01
CA LYS A 314 -33.55 -43.77 -10.68
C LYS A 314 -32.09 -43.91 -10.32
N LEU A 315 -31.43 -42.81 -10.00
CA LEU A 315 -30.02 -42.77 -9.67
C LEU A 315 -29.80 -41.91 -8.41
N PHE A 316 -28.96 -42.41 -7.49
CA PHE A 316 -28.44 -41.61 -6.38
C PHE A 316 -26.93 -41.72 -6.37
N ILE A 317 -26.26 -40.61 -6.65
CA ILE A 317 -24.81 -40.57 -6.75
C ILE A 317 -24.29 -39.53 -5.73
N LEU A 318 -23.34 -39.96 -4.91
CA LEU A 318 -22.76 -39.10 -3.88
C LEU A 318 -21.29 -38.81 -4.22
N LYS A 319 -20.94 -37.53 -4.29
CA LYS A 319 -19.52 -37.13 -4.36
C LYS A 319 -18.91 -37.12 -2.97
N LYS A 320 -17.77 -37.82 -2.84
CA LYS A 320 -16.93 -37.85 -1.64
C LYS A 320 -16.14 -36.53 -1.50
N GLY A 321 -15.64 -36.27 -0.30
CA GLY A 321 -14.77 -35.15 0.01
C GLY A 321 -15.27 -34.33 1.22
N ASP A 322 -14.59 -33.22 1.50
CA ASP A 322 -14.92 -32.34 2.64
C ASP A 322 -16.34 -31.80 2.59
N LYS A 323 -16.83 -31.52 1.37
CA LYS A 323 -18.21 -31.13 1.10
C LYS A 323 -18.88 -32.20 0.27
N LYS A 324 -19.59 -33.09 0.95
CA LYS A 324 -20.35 -34.17 0.29
C LYS A 324 -21.50 -33.58 -0.48
N THR A 325 -21.54 -33.77 -1.80
CA THR A 325 -22.63 -33.34 -2.67
C THR A 325 -23.34 -34.55 -3.27
N PHE A 326 -24.62 -34.44 -3.55
CA PHE A 326 -25.38 -35.51 -4.18
C PHE A 326 -26.03 -35.07 -5.50
N LEU A 327 -26.23 -36.06 -6.34
CA LEU A 327 -27.08 -36.03 -7.54
C LEU A 327 -28.15 -37.13 -7.41
N PHE A 328 -29.40 -36.73 -7.49
CA PHE A 328 -30.52 -37.65 -7.59
C PHE A 328 -31.26 -37.44 -8.89
N VAL A 329 -31.47 -38.52 -9.63
CA VAL A 329 -32.28 -38.55 -10.84
C VAL A 329 -33.49 -39.42 -10.58
N GLY A 330 -34.72 -38.88 -10.71
CA GLY A 330 -35.95 -39.59 -10.45
C GLY A 330 -37.15 -38.66 -10.27
N LYS A 331 -38.24 -39.22 -9.71
CA LYS A 331 -39.46 -38.46 -9.44
C LYS A 331 -39.34 -37.65 -8.15
N LYS A 332 -40.12 -36.57 -8.05
CA LYS A 332 -40.16 -35.70 -6.87
C LYS A 332 -40.61 -36.45 -5.60
N GLU A 333 -41.51 -37.40 -5.75
CA GLU A 333 -42.03 -38.24 -4.67
C GLU A 333 -40.89 -39.06 -4.04
N ASP A 334 -40.08 -39.73 -4.88
CA ASP A 334 -38.93 -40.50 -4.44
C ASP A 334 -37.86 -39.61 -3.73
N PHE A 335 -37.65 -38.41 -4.29
CA PHE A 335 -36.73 -37.44 -3.66
C PHE A 335 -37.20 -36.96 -2.29
N ASN A 336 -38.52 -36.72 -2.15
CA ASN A 336 -39.09 -36.33 -0.85
C ASN A 336 -38.99 -37.47 0.16
N ALA A 337 -39.24 -38.70 -0.24
CA ALA A 337 -39.08 -39.88 0.61
C ALA A 337 -37.63 -40.08 1.05
N LEU A 338 -36.63 -39.85 0.18
CA LEU A 338 -35.25 -39.82 0.54
C LEU A 338 -34.92 -38.75 1.59
N LYS A 339 -35.49 -37.54 1.38
CA LYS A 339 -35.26 -36.39 2.25
C LYS A 339 -35.83 -36.57 3.65
N GLU A 340 -36.85 -37.41 3.85
CA GLU A 340 -37.39 -37.79 5.13
C GLU A 340 -36.47 -38.78 5.91
N LYS A 341 -35.74 -39.63 5.19
CA LYS A 341 -34.87 -40.65 5.76
C LYS A 341 -33.42 -40.20 5.96
N ILE A 342 -32.91 -39.34 5.10
CA ILE A 342 -31.54 -38.82 5.13
C ILE A 342 -31.47 -37.30 5.08
N SER A 343 -30.51 -36.72 5.80
CA SER A 343 -30.35 -35.28 5.89
C SER A 343 -29.75 -34.71 4.61
N LEU A 344 -30.64 -34.35 3.64
CA LEU A 344 -30.30 -33.71 2.37
C LEU A 344 -30.67 -32.24 2.38
N LYS A 345 -29.68 -31.38 2.08
CA LYS A 345 -29.89 -29.94 1.88
C LYS A 345 -29.77 -29.60 0.40
N GLY A 346 -30.90 -29.36 -0.23
CA GLY A 346 -30.93 -29.06 -1.66
C GLY A 346 -32.34 -29.25 -2.26
N GLY A 347 -32.41 -29.26 -3.58
CA GLY A 347 -33.66 -29.42 -4.35
C GLY A 347 -33.39 -29.40 -5.84
N GLY A 348 -34.48 -29.35 -6.63
CA GLY A 348 -34.43 -29.35 -8.08
C GLY A 348 -35.81 -29.46 -8.68
N ARG A 349 -35.85 -29.81 -9.97
CA ARG A 349 -37.06 -30.18 -10.73
C ARG A 349 -36.86 -31.53 -11.40
N GLU A 350 -37.91 -32.34 -11.50
CA GLU A 350 -37.84 -33.59 -12.21
C GLU A 350 -37.18 -33.44 -13.59
N PRO A 351 -36.31 -34.37 -13.94
CA PRO A 351 -35.92 -35.56 -13.20
C PRO A 351 -34.72 -35.33 -12.28
N LEU A 352 -34.18 -34.09 -12.14
CA LEU A 352 -32.91 -33.77 -11.50
C LEU A 352 -33.09 -33.05 -10.16
N PHE A 353 -32.45 -33.60 -9.11
CA PHE A 353 -32.29 -32.97 -7.79
C PHE A 353 -30.82 -33.05 -7.36
N ARG A 354 -30.33 -31.99 -6.72
CA ARG A 354 -28.94 -31.91 -6.24
C ARG A 354 -28.82 -31.07 -4.97
N GLY A 355 -27.74 -31.25 -4.26
CA GLY A 355 -27.46 -30.52 -3.03
C GLY A 355 -26.30 -31.10 -2.24
N THR A 356 -26.32 -30.88 -0.95
CA THR A 356 -25.31 -31.36 0.00
C THR A 356 -25.87 -32.39 0.94
N LEU A 357 -25.04 -33.36 1.37
CA LEU A 357 -25.35 -34.37 2.36
C LEU A 357 -24.85 -33.88 3.74
N GLU A 358 -25.71 -33.94 4.75
CA GLU A 358 -25.40 -33.53 6.13
C GLU A 358 -25.35 -34.73 7.10
N CYS A 359 -25.40 -35.98 6.60
CA CYS A 359 -25.28 -37.21 7.39
C CYS A 359 -24.08 -38.09 6.95
N ASP A 360 -23.97 -39.27 7.57
CA ASP A 360 -22.95 -40.25 7.17
C ASP A 360 -23.22 -40.82 5.77
N GLU A 361 -22.13 -41.04 5.00
CA GLU A 361 -22.18 -41.56 3.63
C GLU A 361 -22.79 -42.96 3.56
N SER A 362 -22.36 -43.84 4.47
CA SER A 362 -22.81 -45.25 4.49
C SER A 362 -24.31 -45.33 4.77
N LEU A 363 -24.79 -44.48 5.69
CA LEU A 363 -26.22 -44.34 5.99
C LEU A 363 -26.98 -43.87 4.77
N ALA A 364 -26.51 -42.83 4.14
CA ALA A 364 -27.19 -42.23 2.95
C ALA A 364 -27.28 -43.23 1.78
N LEU A 365 -26.20 -43.95 1.48
CA LEU A 365 -26.17 -44.96 0.46
C LEU A 365 -27.06 -46.20 0.79
N GLY A 366 -27.10 -46.58 2.07
CA GLY A 366 -27.98 -47.65 2.56
C GLY A 366 -29.45 -47.34 2.36
N GLU A 367 -29.89 -46.24 2.91
CA GLU A 367 -31.29 -45.76 2.80
C GLU A 367 -31.71 -45.50 1.33
N ALA A 368 -30.82 -44.95 0.52
CA ALA A 368 -31.08 -44.74 -0.91
C ALA A 368 -31.25 -46.10 -1.65
N ARG A 369 -30.48 -47.12 -1.30
CA ARG A 369 -30.63 -48.44 -1.90
C ARG A 369 -31.97 -49.09 -1.52
N GLU A 370 -32.37 -49.05 -0.25
CA GLU A 370 -33.65 -49.61 0.18
C GLU A 370 -34.86 -48.92 -0.46
N LEU A 371 -34.76 -47.66 -0.80
CA LEU A 371 -35.88 -46.87 -1.30
C LEU A 371 -35.98 -46.85 -2.83
N LEU A 372 -34.85 -47.01 -3.52
CA LEU A 372 -34.77 -46.84 -5.00
C LEU A 372 -34.64 -48.16 -5.77
N LEU A 373 -34.23 -49.27 -5.12
CA LEU A 373 -34.13 -50.59 -5.70
C LEU A 373 -35.27 -51.50 -5.25
#